data_e73bdaf8d584a28733d7e6376034c34e
#
_entry.id   e73bdaf8d584a28733d7e6376034c34e
#
_cell.length_a   1.000
_cell.length_b   1.000
_cell.length_c   1.000
_cell.angle_alpha   90.00
_cell.angle_beta   90.00
_cell.angle_gamma   90.00
#
_symmetry.space_group_name_H-M   'P 1'
#
loop_
_entity.id
_entity.type
_entity.pdbx_description
1 polymer ?
#
loop_
_entity_poly.entity_id
_entity_poly.type
_entity_poly.pdbx_seq_one_letter_code
_entity_poly.pdbx_strand_id
1 'polypeptide(L)'
;TSEYKSKCINELFGRHIILVSSETSIDALDFYRQYDRYDFLRWSPNVSDDAGGLALDVQSLQMLIAYDLEKNKAELEPVLKTLIYEIAEEELIEYLSYRVENASVVFKAERATREVLRPLLASSSVSNIFSIIWKAVKQADKSFEKGVFKGATHAGNWIPSAIVRIAEEEKQY
;
A
#
# COMPACT_ATOMS: atom_id res chain seq x y z
N THR A 1 0.79 1.51 4.14
CA THR A 1 -0.34 0.62 4.54
C THR A 1 -1.57 1.40 4.96
N SER A 2 -1.43 2.59 5.47
CA SER A 2 -2.54 3.42 5.96
C SER A 2 -3.53 3.76 4.83
N GLU A 3 -3.06 4.23 3.69
CA GLU A 3 -3.92 4.66 2.58
C GLU A 3 -4.61 3.48 1.89
N TYR A 4 -3.88 2.40 1.62
CA TYR A 4 -4.47 1.19 1.03
C TYR A 4 -5.49 0.55 1.97
N LYS A 5 -5.19 0.46 3.27
CA LYS A 5 -6.11 -0.02 4.29
C LYS A 5 -7.39 0.82 4.32
N SER A 6 -7.28 2.13 4.29
CA SER A 6 -8.43 3.05 4.26
C SER A 6 -9.27 2.85 3.00
N LYS A 7 -8.62 2.68 1.83
CA LYS A 7 -9.30 2.37 0.56
C LYS A 7 -10.09 1.07 0.63
N CYS A 8 -9.48 -0.01 1.16
CA CYS A 8 -10.17 -1.29 1.34
C CYS A 8 -11.34 -1.19 2.31
N ILE A 9 -11.18 -0.49 3.43
CA ILE A 9 -12.25 -0.27 4.41
C ILE A 9 -13.40 0.51 3.78
N ASN A 10 -13.12 1.59 3.05
CA ASN A 10 -14.13 2.39 2.34
C ASN A 10 -14.93 1.55 1.34
N GLU A 11 -14.26 0.71 0.57
CA GLU A 11 -14.90 -0.19 -0.39
C GLU A 11 -15.81 -1.20 0.30
N LEU A 12 -15.31 -1.89 1.33
CA LEU A 12 -16.07 -2.90 2.07
C LEU A 12 -17.26 -2.28 2.83
N PHE A 13 -17.06 -1.11 3.43
CA PHE A 13 -18.09 -0.37 4.14
C PHE A 13 -19.13 0.19 3.17
N GLY A 14 -18.72 0.79 2.06
CA GLY A 14 -19.60 1.30 1.01
C GLY A 14 -20.45 0.20 0.35
N ARG A 15 -19.96 -1.03 0.31
CA ARG A 15 -20.71 -2.22 -0.14
C ARG A 15 -21.50 -2.91 0.97
N HIS A 16 -21.50 -2.38 2.17
CA HIS A 16 -22.15 -2.97 3.36
C HIS A 16 -21.65 -4.39 3.71
N ILE A 17 -20.45 -4.75 3.31
CA ILE A 17 -19.81 -6.04 3.66
C ILE A 17 -19.31 -6.02 5.10
N ILE A 18 -18.90 -4.84 5.58
CA ILE A 18 -18.56 -4.59 6.99
C ILE A 18 -19.42 -3.44 7.52
N LEU A 19 -19.67 -3.46 8.84
CA LEU A 19 -20.33 -2.39 9.58
C LEU A 19 -19.44 -1.96 10.75
N VAL A 20 -19.67 -0.74 11.23
CA VAL A 20 -19.04 -0.31 12.49
C VAL A 20 -19.58 -1.17 13.63
N SER A 21 -18.68 -1.82 14.35
CA SER A 21 -19.05 -2.69 15.49
C SER A 21 -19.67 -1.87 16.62
N SER A 22 -20.67 -2.46 17.30
CA SER A 22 -21.23 -1.91 18.54
C SER A 22 -20.19 -1.78 19.68
N GLU A 23 -19.05 -2.46 19.55
CA GLU A 23 -17.93 -2.34 20.50
C GLU A 23 -17.04 -1.11 20.25
N THR A 24 -17.31 -0.32 19.20
CA THR A 24 -16.59 0.92 18.93
C THR A 24 -16.92 1.95 20.02
N SER A 25 -15.90 2.54 20.62
CA SER A 25 -16.09 3.57 21.65
C SER A 25 -16.71 4.85 21.05
N ILE A 26 -17.42 5.61 21.88
CA ILE A 26 -18.01 6.89 21.47
C ILE A 26 -16.91 7.86 21.01
N ASP A 27 -15.79 7.91 21.72
CA ASP A 27 -14.65 8.77 21.36
C ASP A 27 -14.08 8.45 19.97
N ALA A 28 -14.04 7.16 19.60
CA ALA A 28 -13.60 6.73 18.28
C ALA A 28 -14.60 7.13 17.17
N LEU A 29 -15.90 7.07 17.45
CA LEU A 29 -16.94 7.55 16.55
C LEU A 29 -16.90 9.08 16.36
N ASP A 30 -16.68 9.83 17.42
CA ASP A 30 -16.56 11.29 17.37
C ASP A 30 -15.27 11.69 16.63
N PHE A 31 -14.17 10.98 16.85
CA PHE A 31 -12.94 11.18 16.10
C PHE A 31 -13.13 10.90 14.59
N TYR A 32 -13.80 9.82 14.24
CA TYR A 32 -14.14 9.52 12.84
C TYR A 32 -14.98 10.64 12.21
N ARG A 33 -16.05 11.10 12.89
CA ARG A 33 -16.93 12.18 12.40
C ARG A 33 -16.19 13.50 12.18
N GLN A 34 -15.19 13.78 13.01
CA GLN A 34 -14.42 15.02 12.93
C GLN A 34 -13.31 14.99 11.87
N TYR A 35 -12.65 13.85 11.67
CA TYR A 35 -11.42 13.74 10.88
C TYR A 35 -11.50 12.78 9.70
N ASP A 36 -12.65 12.11 9.51
CA ASP A 36 -12.87 11.07 8.48
C ASP A 36 -11.80 9.96 8.51
N ARG A 37 -11.39 9.56 9.74
CA ARG A 37 -10.34 8.58 9.97
C ARG A 37 -10.89 7.31 10.61
N TYR A 38 -10.55 6.17 10.01
CA TYR A 38 -11.06 4.84 10.36
C TYR A 38 -10.20 4.09 11.38
N ASP A 39 -9.04 4.64 11.77
CA ASP A 39 -7.99 3.93 12.52
C ASP A 39 -8.45 3.39 13.88
N PHE A 40 -9.42 4.04 14.51
CA PHE A 40 -9.93 3.70 15.84
C PHE A 40 -11.27 2.98 15.83
N LEU A 41 -11.90 2.84 14.65
CA LEU A 41 -13.15 2.11 14.54
C LEU A 41 -12.91 0.60 14.62
N ARG A 42 -13.81 -0.10 15.29
CA ARG A 42 -13.90 -1.56 15.23
C ARG A 42 -14.91 -1.96 14.17
N TRP A 43 -14.60 -2.99 13.43
CA TRP A 43 -15.41 -3.47 12.31
C TRP A 43 -15.97 -4.85 12.60
N SER A 44 -17.19 -5.08 12.19
CA SER A 44 -17.85 -6.40 12.23
C SER A 44 -18.24 -6.81 10.81
N PRO A 45 -18.10 -8.08 10.44
CA PRO A 45 -18.68 -8.60 9.21
C PRO A 45 -20.18 -8.37 9.16
N ASN A 46 -20.72 -8.03 7.98
CA ASN A 46 -22.14 -7.90 7.71
C ASN A 46 -22.52 -8.87 6.58
N VAL A 47 -22.11 -10.11 6.72
CA VAL A 47 -22.40 -11.19 5.77
C VAL A 47 -23.06 -12.33 6.53
N SER A 48 -24.06 -12.94 5.91
CA SER A 48 -24.74 -14.10 6.45
C SER A 48 -24.53 -15.32 5.55
N ASP A 49 -24.73 -16.51 6.10
CA ASP A 49 -24.83 -17.69 5.27
C ASP A 49 -26.16 -17.73 4.50
N ASP A 50 -26.22 -18.50 3.42
CA ASP A 50 -27.41 -18.67 2.59
C ASP A 50 -28.54 -19.42 3.32
N ALA A 51 -28.26 -20.02 4.49
CA ALA A 51 -29.14 -20.97 5.14
C ALA A 51 -30.04 -20.38 6.23
N GLY A 52 -29.82 -19.15 6.70
CA GLY A 52 -30.66 -18.68 7.80
C GLY A 52 -30.47 -17.26 8.28
N GLY A 53 -29.63 -16.49 7.66
CA GLY A 53 -29.49 -15.07 7.98
C GLY A 53 -28.76 -14.77 9.28
N LEU A 54 -28.04 -15.72 9.87
CA LEU A 54 -27.12 -15.47 10.98
C LEU A 54 -25.86 -14.80 10.45
N ALA A 55 -25.47 -13.69 11.09
CA ALA A 55 -24.20 -13.03 10.77
C ALA A 55 -23.04 -14.00 11.04
N LEU A 56 -22.16 -14.15 10.06
CA LEU A 56 -20.96 -14.95 10.20
C LEU A 56 -19.97 -14.26 11.14
N ASP A 57 -19.41 -14.99 12.08
CA ASP A 57 -18.25 -14.53 12.82
C ASP A 57 -16.99 -14.48 11.93
N VAL A 58 -15.94 -13.80 12.40
CA VAL A 58 -14.71 -13.61 11.64
C VAL A 58 -14.05 -14.94 11.26
N GLN A 59 -14.10 -15.93 12.13
CA GLN A 59 -13.48 -17.25 11.91
C GLN A 59 -14.23 -18.04 10.83
N SER A 60 -15.56 -18.06 10.91
CA SER A 60 -16.42 -18.69 9.90
C SER A 60 -16.26 -18.02 8.54
N LEU A 61 -16.18 -16.69 8.50
CA LEU A 61 -15.93 -15.94 7.28
C LEU A 61 -14.56 -16.27 6.68
N GLN A 62 -13.51 -16.36 7.50
CA GLN A 62 -12.17 -16.74 7.02
C GLN A 62 -12.15 -18.16 6.42
N MET A 63 -12.84 -19.11 7.05
CA MET A 63 -12.96 -20.47 6.53
C MET A 63 -13.72 -20.50 5.19
N LEU A 64 -14.80 -19.75 5.07
CA LEU A 64 -15.58 -19.65 3.84
C LEU A 64 -14.75 -19.05 2.70
N ILE A 65 -14.05 -17.94 2.97
CA ILE A 65 -13.15 -17.30 1.99
C ILE A 65 -12.05 -18.26 1.56
N ALA A 66 -11.40 -18.98 2.50
CA ALA A 66 -10.36 -19.94 2.18
C ALA A 66 -10.88 -21.08 1.31
N TYR A 67 -12.09 -21.60 1.60
CA TYR A 67 -12.74 -22.63 0.81
C TYR A 67 -13.06 -22.14 -0.62
N ASP A 68 -13.64 -20.93 -0.76
CA ASP A 68 -13.98 -20.36 -2.06
C ASP A 68 -12.73 -20.04 -2.89
N LEU A 69 -11.66 -19.55 -2.26
CA LEU A 69 -10.39 -19.31 -2.93
C LEU A 69 -9.81 -20.61 -3.51
N GLU A 70 -9.85 -21.71 -2.74
CA GLU A 70 -9.34 -23.00 -3.23
C GLU A 70 -10.21 -23.57 -4.34
N LYS A 71 -11.54 -23.50 -4.19
CA LYS A 71 -12.51 -24.03 -5.17
C LYS A 71 -12.46 -23.26 -6.50
N ASN A 72 -12.30 -21.92 -6.44
CA ASN A 72 -12.37 -21.04 -7.60
C ASN A 72 -10.99 -20.50 -8.00
N LYS A 73 -9.92 -21.19 -7.59
CA LYS A 73 -8.53 -20.75 -7.76
C LYS A 73 -8.19 -20.27 -9.19
N ALA A 74 -8.57 -21.05 -10.19
CA ALA A 74 -8.27 -20.72 -11.58
C ALA A 74 -8.96 -19.41 -12.06
N GLU A 75 -10.17 -19.16 -11.58
CA GLU A 75 -10.94 -17.96 -11.92
C GLU A 75 -10.42 -16.73 -11.15
N LEU A 76 -10.04 -16.92 -9.88
CA LEU A 76 -9.60 -15.86 -9.00
C LEU A 76 -8.11 -15.51 -9.16
N GLU A 77 -7.29 -16.40 -9.72
CA GLU A 77 -5.85 -16.18 -9.88
C GLU A 77 -5.50 -14.84 -10.56
N PRO A 78 -6.14 -14.41 -11.67
CA PRO A 78 -5.84 -13.12 -12.28
C PRO A 78 -6.16 -11.93 -11.38
N VAL A 79 -7.27 -12.01 -10.63
CA VAL A 79 -7.71 -10.97 -9.70
C VAL A 79 -6.76 -10.86 -8.52
N LEU A 80 -6.40 -12.00 -7.92
CA LEU A 80 -5.44 -12.07 -6.81
C LEU A 80 -4.06 -11.58 -7.23
N LYS A 81 -3.63 -11.91 -8.45
CA LYS A 81 -2.37 -11.43 -8.99
C LYS A 81 -2.35 -9.91 -9.12
N THR A 82 -3.41 -9.32 -9.63
CA THR A 82 -3.56 -7.85 -9.69
C THR A 82 -3.51 -7.23 -8.30
N LEU A 83 -4.24 -7.79 -7.35
CA LEU A 83 -4.27 -7.32 -5.96
C LEU A 83 -2.90 -7.38 -5.29
N ILE A 84 -2.14 -8.47 -5.49
CA ILE A 84 -0.78 -8.61 -4.97
C ILE A 84 0.14 -7.51 -5.52
N TYR A 85 0.03 -7.20 -6.81
CA TYR A 85 0.81 -6.10 -7.40
C TYR A 85 0.41 -4.73 -6.85
N GLU A 86 -0.89 -4.48 -6.64
CA GLU A 86 -1.37 -3.24 -6.03
C GLU A 86 -0.84 -3.08 -4.60
N ILE A 87 -0.92 -4.13 -3.78
CA ILE A 87 -0.40 -4.12 -2.41
C ILE A 87 1.11 -3.87 -2.41
N ALA A 88 1.85 -4.57 -3.26
CA ALA A 88 3.30 -4.41 -3.36
C ALA A 88 3.69 -2.99 -3.80
N GLU A 89 2.96 -2.39 -4.74
CA GLU A 89 3.19 -1.00 -5.17
C GLU A 89 2.99 -0.03 -4.00
N GLU A 90 1.90 -0.18 -3.22
CA GLU A 90 1.64 0.67 -2.06
C GLU A 90 2.71 0.50 -0.96
N GLU A 91 3.17 -0.72 -0.69
CA GLU A 91 4.27 -0.96 0.25
C GLU A 91 5.58 -0.26 -0.19
N LEU A 92 5.87 -0.27 -1.49
CA LEU A 92 7.05 0.41 -2.03
C LEU A 92 6.96 1.94 -1.89
N ILE A 93 5.80 2.52 -2.15
CA ILE A 93 5.56 3.96 -1.98
C ILE A 93 5.64 4.35 -0.51
N GLU A 94 5.05 3.57 0.39
CA GLU A 94 5.14 3.82 1.83
C GLU A 94 6.59 3.73 2.33
N TYR A 95 7.34 2.72 1.88
CA TYR A 95 8.76 2.62 2.20
C TYR A 95 9.56 3.81 1.68
N LEU A 96 9.30 4.25 0.44
CA LEU A 96 9.94 5.44 -0.11
C LEU A 96 9.64 6.68 0.74
N SER A 97 8.37 6.90 1.11
CA SER A 97 7.95 8.02 1.96
C SER A 97 8.68 7.99 3.30
N TYR A 98 8.72 6.84 3.96
CA TYR A 98 9.48 6.66 5.20
C TYR A 98 10.98 6.99 5.03
N ARG A 99 11.58 6.57 3.90
CA ARG A 99 13.01 6.86 3.63
C ARG A 99 13.27 8.33 3.39
N VAL A 100 12.36 9.02 2.71
CA VAL A 100 12.47 10.45 2.42
C VAL A 100 12.26 11.32 3.65
N GLU A 101 11.35 10.93 4.57
CA GLU A 101 11.15 11.62 5.85
C GLU A 101 12.43 11.69 6.70
N ASN A 102 13.34 10.73 6.51
CA ASN A 102 14.64 10.65 7.19
C ASN A 102 15.80 11.21 6.35
N ALA A 103 15.52 11.97 5.30
CA ALA A 103 16.49 12.58 4.40
C ALA A 103 16.29 14.09 4.30
N SER A 104 17.29 14.81 3.80
CA SER A 104 17.23 16.27 3.63
C SER A 104 16.53 16.72 2.34
N VAL A 105 15.80 15.83 1.66
CA VAL A 105 15.13 16.07 0.38
C VAL A 105 13.61 16.18 0.55
N VAL A 106 12.95 16.86 -0.38
CA VAL A 106 11.47 17.00 -0.42
C VAL A 106 10.94 16.28 -1.64
N PHE A 107 10.21 15.20 -1.42
CA PHE A 107 9.66 14.36 -2.47
C PHE A 107 8.23 14.75 -2.84
N LYS A 108 7.97 14.96 -4.14
CA LYS A 108 6.65 15.27 -4.71
C LYS A 108 6.33 14.47 -5.98
N ALA A 109 7.21 13.56 -6.37
CA ALA A 109 7.12 12.85 -7.66
C ALA A 109 6.48 11.45 -7.52
N GLU A 110 5.46 11.30 -6.66
CA GLU A 110 4.84 10.00 -6.38
C GLU A 110 4.30 9.33 -7.65
N ARG A 111 3.55 10.05 -8.49
CA ARG A 111 3.02 9.51 -9.74
C ARG A 111 4.11 8.98 -10.66
N ALA A 112 5.17 9.77 -10.87
CA ALA A 112 6.30 9.35 -11.70
C ALA A 112 7.02 8.12 -11.11
N THR A 113 7.07 8.02 -9.77
CA THR A 113 7.64 6.86 -9.09
C THR A 113 6.80 5.61 -9.29
N ARG A 114 5.46 5.69 -9.19
CA ARG A 114 4.56 4.56 -9.48
C ARG A 114 4.75 4.05 -10.91
N GLU A 115 4.87 4.94 -11.89
CA GLU A 115 5.13 4.59 -13.30
C GLU A 115 6.46 3.84 -13.49
N VAL A 116 7.46 4.09 -12.64
CA VAL A 116 8.76 3.40 -12.64
C VAL A 116 8.70 2.07 -11.87
N LEU A 117 8.00 2.02 -10.74
CA LEU A 117 7.96 0.83 -9.88
C LEU A 117 7.15 -0.33 -10.48
N ARG A 118 6.07 -0.04 -11.21
CA ARG A 118 5.21 -1.07 -11.84
C ARG A 118 5.98 -2.03 -12.76
N PRO A 119 6.79 -1.57 -13.72
CA PRO A 119 7.60 -2.47 -14.54
C PRO A 119 8.66 -3.24 -13.73
N LEU A 120 9.19 -2.64 -12.67
CA LEU A 120 10.17 -3.30 -11.80
C LEU A 120 9.53 -4.44 -11.01
N LEU A 121 8.31 -4.29 -10.51
CA LEU A 121 7.55 -5.35 -9.83
C LEU A 121 7.32 -6.57 -10.72
N ALA A 122 7.22 -6.38 -12.02
CA ALA A 122 7.07 -7.49 -12.96
C ALA A 122 8.36 -8.32 -13.16
N SER A 123 9.53 -7.77 -12.81
CA SER A 123 10.84 -8.39 -13.11
C SER A 123 11.76 -8.55 -11.91
N SER A 124 11.40 -8.02 -10.75
CA SER A 124 12.24 -8.00 -9.55
C SER A 124 11.44 -8.30 -8.29
N SER A 125 12.08 -8.88 -7.28
CA SER A 125 11.45 -9.08 -5.98
C SER A 125 11.25 -7.73 -5.26
N VAL A 126 10.22 -7.65 -4.40
CA VAL A 126 9.95 -6.48 -3.56
C VAL A 126 11.18 -6.10 -2.71
N SER A 127 11.88 -7.10 -2.15
CA SER A 127 13.11 -6.88 -1.37
C SER A 127 14.23 -6.23 -2.19
N ASN A 128 14.37 -6.61 -3.45
CA ASN A 128 15.36 -5.98 -4.34
C ASN A 128 14.97 -4.53 -4.64
N ILE A 129 13.69 -4.26 -4.89
CA ILE A 129 13.19 -2.91 -5.15
C ILE A 129 13.36 -2.03 -3.90
N PHE A 130 13.16 -2.54 -2.68
CA PHE A 130 13.49 -1.81 -1.44
C PHE A 130 14.96 -1.39 -1.41
N SER A 131 15.89 -2.29 -1.79
CA SER A 131 17.32 -1.96 -1.88
C SER A 131 17.58 -0.84 -2.89
N ILE A 132 16.95 -0.89 -4.07
CA ILE A 132 17.06 0.13 -5.11
C ILE A 132 16.54 1.48 -4.62
N ILE A 133 15.35 1.50 -3.99
CA ILE A 133 14.76 2.72 -3.40
C ILE A 133 15.71 3.32 -2.36
N TRP A 134 16.22 2.50 -1.44
CA TRP A 134 17.15 2.95 -0.42
C TRP A 134 18.40 3.61 -1.03
N LYS A 135 19.00 2.97 -2.05
CA LYS A 135 20.17 3.51 -2.76
C LYS A 135 19.85 4.83 -3.46
N ALA A 136 18.68 4.92 -4.11
CA ALA A 136 18.23 6.11 -4.82
C ALA A 136 18.03 7.31 -3.87
N VAL A 137 17.32 7.11 -2.76
CA VAL A 137 17.12 8.16 -1.74
C VAL A 137 18.44 8.61 -1.14
N LYS A 138 19.30 7.66 -0.73
CA LYS A 138 20.63 7.96 -0.18
C LYS A 138 21.51 8.74 -1.16
N GLN A 139 21.41 8.46 -2.45
CA GLN A 139 22.15 9.17 -3.48
C GLN A 139 21.62 10.59 -3.71
N ALA A 140 20.28 10.75 -3.73
CA ALA A 140 19.65 12.07 -3.84
C ALA A 140 20.04 12.97 -2.66
N ASP A 141 19.98 12.43 -1.45
CA ASP A 141 20.33 13.12 -0.21
C ASP A 141 21.80 13.58 -0.21
N LYS A 142 22.73 12.66 -0.45
CA LYS A 142 24.16 12.98 -0.54
C LYS A 142 24.49 14.00 -1.66
N SER A 143 23.80 13.93 -2.78
CA SER A 143 24.03 14.86 -3.89
C SER A 143 23.47 16.25 -3.57
N PHE A 144 22.38 16.32 -2.80
CA PHE A 144 21.83 17.57 -2.29
C PHE A 144 22.78 18.21 -1.27
N GLU A 145 23.29 17.46 -0.30
CA GLU A 145 24.28 17.93 0.68
C GLU A 145 25.56 18.48 0.01
N LYS A 146 25.97 17.88 -1.10
CA LYS A 146 27.13 18.33 -1.91
C LYS A 146 26.83 19.54 -2.81
N GLY A 147 25.60 20.07 -2.77
CA GLY A 147 25.20 21.23 -3.59
C GLY A 147 25.03 20.92 -5.09
N VAL A 148 24.90 19.65 -5.48
CA VAL A 148 24.66 19.26 -6.88
C VAL A 148 23.26 19.70 -7.33
N PHE A 149 22.28 19.66 -6.45
CA PHE A 149 20.92 20.11 -6.71
C PHE A 149 20.66 21.52 -6.14
N LYS A 150 19.95 22.35 -6.90
CA LYS A 150 19.63 23.74 -6.50
C LYS A 150 18.59 23.83 -5.37
N GLY A 151 17.96 22.72 -4.97
CA GLY A 151 16.98 22.71 -3.89
C GLY A 151 16.52 21.31 -3.53
N ALA A 152 16.01 21.15 -2.31
CA ALA A 152 15.56 19.87 -1.75
C ALA A 152 14.47 19.17 -2.59
N THR A 153 13.53 19.95 -3.16
CA THR A 153 12.49 19.43 -4.05
C THR A 153 13.05 18.91 -5.38
N HIS A 154 14.08 19.59 -5.93
CA HIS A 154 14.74 19.10 -7.15
C HIS A 154 15.44 17.76 -6.89
N ALA A 155 16.16 17.66 -5.78
CA ALA A 155 16.79 16.41 -5.36
C ALA A 155 15.78 15.27 -5.14
N GLY A 156 14.68 15.55 -4.44
CA GLY A 156 13.62 14.56 -4.22
C GLY A 156 12.94 14.10 -5.52
N ASN A 157 12.64 15.01 -6.42
CA ASN A 157 12.00 14.68 -7.71
C ASN A 157 12.95 13.95 -8.69
N TRP A 158 14.24 13.90 -8.40
CA TRP A 158 15.21 13.11 -9.17
C TRP A 158 15.19 11.60 -8.78
N ILE A 159 14.61 11.24 -7.64
CA ILE A 159 14.57 9.86 -7.13
C ILE A 159 14.02 8.84 -8.15
N PRO A 160 12.90 9.08 -8.88
CA PRO A 160 12.41 8.13 -9.88
C PRO A 160 13.45 7.80 -10.95
N SER A 161 14.18 8.81 -11.46
CA SER A 161 15.24 8.61 -12.44
C SER A 161 16.43 7.83 -11.86
N ALA A 162 16.75 8.05 -10.59
CA ALA A 162 17.78 7.28 -9.90
C ALA A 162 17.39 5.80 -9.72
N ILE A 163 16.11 5.52 -9.42
CA ILE A 163 15.59 4.16 -9.32
C ILE A 163 15.79 3.42 -10.65
N VAL A 164 15.40 4.03 -11.77
CA VAL A 164 15.58 3.42 -13.11
C VAL A 164 17.06 3.08 -13.35
N ARG A 165 17.93 4.06 -13.17
CA ARG A 165 19.36 3.90 -13.43
C ARG A 165 19.98 2.79 -12.57
N ILE A 166 19.68 2.76 -11.25
CA ILE A 166 20.21 1.74 -10.34
C ILE A 166 19.67 0.36 -10.72
N ALA A 167 18.39 0.26 -11.09
CA ALA A 167 17.80 -1.00 -11.53
C ALA A 167 18.45 -1.53 -12.82
N GLU A 168 18.82 -0.65 -13.75
CA GLU A 168 19.54 -1.02 -14.97
C GLU A 168 20.98 -1.47 -14.67
N GLU A 169 21.67 -0.77 -13.78
CA GLU A 169 23.01 -1.17 -13.33
C GLU A 169 23.03 -2.56 -12.68
N GLU A 170 22.00 -2.89 -11.85
CA GLU A 170 21.90 -4.21 -11.20
C GLU A 170 21.56 -5.36 -12.16
N LYS A 171 20.94 -5.09 -13.30
CA LYS A 171 20.66 -6.12 -14.33
C LYS A 171 21.89 -6.53 -15.14
N GLN A 172 22.95 -5.73 -15.10
CA GLN A 172 24.18 -5.99 -15.86
C GLN A 172 25.19 -6.89 -15.13
N TYR A 173 24.90 -7.26 -13.90
CA TYR A 173 25.70 -8.13 -13.03
C TYR A 173 24.96 -9.40 -12.67
#